data_78e03515536a9ba7c6d187a4977f4990
#
_entry.id   78e03515536a9ba7c6d187a4977f4990
#
_cell.length_a   1.000
_cell.length_b   1.000
_cell.length_c   1.000
_cell.angle_alpha   90.00
_cell.angle_beta   90.00
_cell.angle_gamma   90.00
#
_symmetry.space_group_name_H-M   'P 1'
#
loop_
_entity.id
_entity.type
_entity.pdbx_description
1 polymer ?
#
loop_
_entity_poly.entity_id
_entity_poly.type
_entity_poly.pdbx_seq_one_letter_code
_entity_poly.pdbx_strand_id
1 'polypeptide(L)'
;GPAEDRNMNTLVDMISGIEDDTITTTSALLQCLKIARLLNDVDAIIWLQYEYGGYPKDKDGVHIPTEVWNVGYKNGRGFIDKKGKCIFTELASELEKKVEAEKNAVNNFTTKGASVSGDYAAVAVNNLTASVTMSTRNIVDDIGLTEKKLSILKSRYYDYALKKQIEISFGNVATTVFSEYRTRVENEFSKLSKEILLKLQAIEDKIGSDNPELYSQALTTCRRLFEETAKELFEKYFPGYEEKKYKTKSGKEIDVSGEHYKNKLSAVIEKLEDKSPSKS
;
A
#
# COMPACT_ATOMS: atom_id res chain seq x y z
N GLY A 1 -11.21 -11.16 -14.87
CA GLY A 1 -11.69 -10.76 -16.20
C GLY A 1 -10.92 -9.58 -16.78
N PRO A 2 -11.21 -9.11 -17.99
CA PRO A 2 -10.40 -8.07 -18.66
C PRO A 2 -10.25 -6.74 -17.90
N ALA A 3 -11.23 -6.40 -17.05
CA ALA A 3 -11.17 -5.21 -16.21
C ALA A 3 -10.21 -5.39 -15.02
N GLU A 4 -10.20 -6.57 -14.42
CA GLU A 4 -9.29 -6.92 -13.31
C GLU A 4 -7.86 -6.98 -13.80
N ASP A 5 -7.61 -7.54 -14.98
CA ASP A 5 -6.28 -7.60 -15.59
C ASP A 5 -5.74 -6.19 -15.89
N ARG A 6 -6.61 -5.28 -16.35
CA ARG A 6 -6.22 -3.88 -16.56
C ARG A 6 -5.88 -3.16 -15.26
N ASN A 7 -6.64 -3.40 -14.20
CA ASN A 7 -6.37 -2.81 -12.89
C ASN A 7 -5.05 -3.34 -12.32
N MET A 8 -4.79 -4.64 -12.48
CA MET A 8 -3.52 -5.24 -12.09
C MET A 8 -2.34 -4.66 -12.85
N ASN A 9 -2.44 -4.51 -14.16
CA ASN A 9 -1.39 -3.90 -14.98
C ASN A 9 -1.12 -2.45 -14.58
N THR A 10 -2.17 -1.67 -14.30
CA THR A 10 -2.04 -0.29 -13.80
C THR A 10 -1.28 -0.25 -12.47
N LEU A 11 -1.57 -1.16 -11.55
CA LEU A 11 -0.87 -1.26 -10.26
C LEU A 11 0.59 -1.67 -10.44
N VAL A 12 0.88 -2.65 -11.28
CA VAL A 12 2.26 -3.09 -11.57
C VAL A 12 3.09 -1.95 -12.13
N ASP A 13 2.57 -1.24 -13.12
CA ASP A 13 3.25 -0.10 -13.75
C ASP A 13 3.49 1.05 -12.76
N MET A 14 2.51 1.35 -11.92
CA MET A 14 2.62 2.37 -10.89
C MET A 14 3.66 2.02 -9.83
N ILE A 15 3.64 0.78 -9.33
CA ILE A 15 4.60 0.30 -8.34
C ILE A 15 6.02 0.36 -8.91
N SER A 16 6.23 -0.13 -10.12
CA SER A 16 7.53 -0.03 -10.80
C SER A 16 7.96 1.41 -10.99
N GLY A 17 7.05 2.30 -11.39
CA GLY A 17 7.33 3.72 -11.56
C GLY A 17 7.75 4.44 -10.27
N ILE A 18 7.19 4.05 -9.14
CA ILE A 18 7.60 4.55 -7.83
C ILE A 18 8.98 4.01 -7.46
N GLU A 19 9.21 2.70 -7.61
CA GLU A 19 10.49 2.05 -7.30
C GLU A 19 11.64 2.61 -8.13
N ASP A 20 11.40 2.85 -9.41
CA ASP A 20 12.39 3.37 -10.36
C ASP A 20 12.50 4.90 -10.38
N ASP A 21 11.68 5.59 -9.57
CA ASP A 21 11.59 7.06 -9.52
C ASP A 21 11.27 7.69 -10.88
N THR A 22 10.44 7.04 -11.68
CA THR A 22 10.03 7.49 -13.03
C THR A 22 8.70 8.22 -13.04
N ILE A 23 7.94 8.18 -11.95
CA ILE A 23 6.70 8.93 -11.79
C ILE A 23 6.78 9.91 -10.63
N THR A 24 6.06 11.02 -10.72
CA THR A 24 5.98 12.02 -9.66
C THR A 24 5.10 11.53 -8.51
N THR A 25 5.23 12.15 -7.35
CA THR A 25 4.36 11.88 -6.20
C THR A 25 2.90 12.20 -6.53
N THR A 26 2.64 13.29 -7.24
CA THR A 26 1.28 13.64 -7.71
C THR A 26 0.72 12.58 -8.67
N SER A 27 1.54 12.06 -9.58
CA SER A 27 1.11 10.98 -10.48
C SER A 27 0.76 9.70 -9.72
N ALA A 28 1.58 9.33 -8.73
CA ALA A 28 1.31 8.19 -7.86
C ALA A 28 -0.02 8.36 -7.10
N LEU A 29 -0.28 9.55 -6.57
CA LEU A 29 -1.54 9.90 -5.90
C LEU A 29 -2.76 9.71 -6.82
N LEU A 30 -2.70 10.24 -8.03
CA LEU A 30 -3.80 10.15 -8.98
C LEU A 30 -4.09 8.70 -9.39
N GLN A 31 -3.06 7.90 -9.56
CA GLN A 31 -3.22 6.47 -9.86
C GLN A 31 -3.81 5.70 -8.68
N CYS A 32 -3.40 6.00 -7.44
CA CYS A 32 -4.03 5.45 -6.23
C CYS A 32 -5.52 5.81 -6.16
N LEU A 33 -5.87 7.06 -6.42
CA LEU A 33 -7.26 7.52 -6.40
C LEU A 33 -8.11 6.81 -7.47
N LYS A 34 -7.55 6.62 -8.67
CA LYS A 34 -8.20 5.83 -9.72
C LYS A 34 -8.47 4.40 -9.26
N ILE A 35 -7.48 3.73 -8.69
CA ILE A 35 -7.62 2.36 -8.19
C ILE A 35 -8.64 2.29 -7.05
N ALA A 36 -8.59 3.21 -6.10
CA ALA A 36 -9.54 3.26 -5.01
C ALA A 36 -11.00 3.38 -5.50
N ARG A 37 -11.25 4.21 -6.52
CA ARG A 37 -12.56 4.34 -7.14
C ARG A 37 -13.01 3.08 -7.86
N LEU A 38 -12.11 2.45 -8.61
CA LEU A 38 -12.42 1.21 -9.34
C LEU A 38 -12.75 0.05 -8.39
N LEU A 39 -12.10 0.00 -7.22
CA LEU A 39 -12.33 -1.02 -6.20
C LEU A 39 -13.42 -0.64 -5.18
N ASN A 40 -14.00 0.55 -5.30
CA ASN A 40 -14.97 1.11 -4.35
C ASN A 40 -14.46 1.09 -2.89
N ASP A 41 -13.19 1.42 -2.71
CA ASP A 41 -12.55 1.55 -1.41
C ASP A 41 -12.88 2.93 -0.80
N VAL A 42 -13.99 3.00 -0.10
CA VAL A 42 -14.57 4.27 0.38
C VAL A 42 -13.62 5.05 1.28
N ASP A 43 -12.98 4.38 2.22
CA ASP A 43 -12.04 5.04 3.16
C ASP A 43 -10.82 5.60 2.42
N ALA A 44 -10.28 4.85 1.47
CA ALA A 44 -9.18 5.31 0.65
C ALA A 44 -9.60 6.46 -0.28
N ILE A 45 -10.80 6.42 -0.84
CA ILE A 45 -11.33 7.51 -1.67
C ILE A 45 -11.37 8.82 -0.87
N ILE A 46 -11.88 8.78 0.37
CA ILE A 46 -11.93 9.96 1.24
C ILE A 46 -10.53 10.51 1.51
N TRP A 47 -9.61 9.66 1.94
CA TRP A 47 -8.23 10.03 2.18
C TRP A 47 -7.55 10.63 0.94
N LEU A 48 -7.62 9.93 -0.18
CA LEU A 48 -6.94 10.34 -1.41
C LEU A 48 -7.55 11.60 -2.04
N GLN A 49 -8.84 11.84 -1.83
CA GLN A 49 -9.47 13.10 -2.22
C GLN A 49 -8.94 14.26 -1.38
N TYR A 50 -8.71 14.09 -0.08
CA TYR A 50 -8.06 15.11 0.75
C TYR A 50 -6.61 15.34 0.32
N GLU A 51 -5.90 14.28 -0.04
CA GLU A 51 -4.53 14.38 -0.57
C GLU A 51 -4.46 15.17 -1.88
N TYR A 52 -5.41 14.99 -2.76
CA TYR A 52 -5.46 15.64 -4.06
C TYR A 52 -6.04 17.05 -4.03
N GLY A 53 -7.14 17.23 -3.33
CA GLY A 53 -7.90 18.49 -3.32
C GLY A 53 -7.69 19.37 -2.08
N GLY A 54 -7.01 18.85 -1.07
CA GLY A 54 -6.75 19.53 0.19
C GLY A 54 -7.60 19.01 1.35
N TYR A 55 -7.05 19.11 2.54
CA TYR A 55 -7.72 18.76 3.78
C TYR A 55 -8.72 19.86 4.15
N PRO A 56 -10.03 19.54 4.26
CA PRO A 56 -11.05 20.53 4.57
C PRO A 56 -10.80 21.23 5.90
N LYS A 57 -11.11 22.53 5.93
CA LYS A 57 -11.06 23.35 7.14
C LYS A 57 -12.46 23.73 7.60
N ASP A 58 -12.57 24.05 8.89
CA ASP A 58 -13.80 24.60 9.45
C ASP A 58 -14.17 25.96 8.81
N LYS A 59 -15.35 26.46 9.15
CA LYS A 59 -15.88 27.74 8.65
C LYS A 59 -14.97 28.93 8.93
N ASP A 60 -14.10 28.84 9.96
CA ASP A 60 -13.10 29.85 10.28
C ASP A 60 -11.90 29.88 9.29
N GLY A 61 -11.79 28.87 8.43
CA GLY A 61 -10.70 28.72 7.46
C GLY A 61 -9.34 28.38 8.05
N VAL A 62 -9.27 28.12 9.35
CA VAL A 62 -8.01 27.89 10.10
C VAL A 62 -7.96 26.47 10.69
N HIS A 63 -9.00 26.08 11.41
CA HIS A 63 -9.03 24.80 12.11
C HIS A 63 -9.47 23.66 11.18
N ILE A 64 -8.87 22.49 11.39
CA ILE A 64 -9.24 21.26 10.67
C ILE A 64 -10.15 20.44 11.59
N PRO A 65 -11.31 19.98 11.12
CA PRO A 65 -12.17 19.09 11.90
C PRO A 65 -11.40 17.86 12.38
N THR A 66 -11.68 17.37 13.58
CA THR A 66 -10.96 16.24 14.19
C THR A 66 -10.96 15.01 13.30
N GLU A 67 -12.06 14.71 12.63
CA GLU A 67 -12.15 13.55 11.71
C GLU A 67 -11.20 13.68 10.53
N VAL A 68 -11.15 14.86 9.93
CA VAL A 68 -10.24 15.17 8.81
C VAL A 68 -8.79 15.14 9.27
N TRP A 69 -8.50 15.73 10.43
CA TRP A 69 -7.17 15.73 11.03
C TRP A 69 -6.66 14.30 11.28
N ASN A 70 -7.52 13.43 11.82
CA ASN A 70 -7.18 12.03 12.06
C ASN A 70 -6.83 11.27 10.78
N VAL A 71 -7.53 11.54 9.68
CA VAL A 71 -7.19 10.97 8.37
C VAL A 71 -5.78 11.38 7.95
N GLY A 72 -5.43 12.65 8.06
CA GLY A 72 -4.09 13.15 7.75
C GLY A 72 -3.01 12.56 8.64
N TYR A 73 -3.24 12.56 9.93
CA TYR A 73 -2.28 12.03 10.91
C TYR A 73 -2.00 10.54 10.70
N LYS A 74 -3.05 9.76 10.49
CA LYS A 74 -2.96 8.32 10.22
C LYS A 74 -2.20 8.00 8.93
N ASN A 75 -2.29 8.86 7.93
CA ASN A 75 -1.74 8.64 6.59
C ASN A 75 -0.41 9.36 6.33
N GLY A 76 0.38 9.56 7.37
CA GLY A 76 1.78 10.00 7.26
C GLY A 76 2.00 11.50 7.26
N ARG A 77 0.96 12.32 7.45
CA ARG A 77 1.09 13.78 7.55
C ARG A 77 1.39 14.28 8.96
N GLY A 78 1.34 13.38 9.94
CA GLY A 78 1.60 13.72 11.32
C GLY A 78 3.07 14.00 11.61
N PHE A 79 3.31 14.99 12.47
CA PHE A 79 4.61 15.29 13.06
C PHE A 79 4.42 15.88 14.47
N ILE A 80 5.50 15.96 15.22
CA ILE A 80 5.49 16.54 16.55
C ILE A 80 6.39 17.78 16.57
N ASP A 81 5.85 18.89 17.04
CA ASP A 81 6.58 20.12 17.29
C ASP A 81 6.47 20.56 18.76
N LYS A 82 6.89 21.79 19.06
CA LYS A 82 6.81 22.37 20.42
C LYS A 82 5.37 22.50 20.93
N LYS A 83 4.39 22.54 20.04
CA LYS A 83 2.95 22.64 20.36
C LYS A 83 2.27 21.28 20.49
N GLY A 84 3.00 20.19 20.24
CA GLY A 84 2.48 18.82 20.27
C GLY A 84 2.29 18.22 18.90
N LYS A 85 1.25 17.42 18.74
CA LYS A 85 0.95 16.72 17.49
C LYS A 85 0.37 17.67 16.44
N CYS A 86 0.95 17.65 15.26
CA CYS A 86 0.55 18.49 14.12
C CYS A 86 0.42 17.63 12.85
N ILE A 87 -0.21 18.18 11.84
CA ILE A 87 -0.18 17.64 10.46
C ILE A 87 0.26 18.72 9.48
N PHE A 88 0.98 18.34 8.44
CA PHE A 88 1.23 19.22 7.31
C PHE A 88 0.16 18.99 6.24
N THR A 89 -0.32 20.07 5.62
CA THR A 89 -1.48 20.05 4.72
C THR A 89 -1.17 20.44 3.28
N GLU A 90 0.09 20.78 2.99
CA GLU A 90 0.50 21.11 1.62
C GLU A 90 0.22 19.94 0.68
N LEU A 91 -0.30 20.24 -0.50
CA LEU A 91 -0.54 19.23 -1.53
C LEU A 91 0.78 18.71 -2.12
N ALA A 92 0.80 17.46 -2.55
CA ALA A 92 1.96 16.89 -3.24
C ALA A 92 2.38 17.76 -4.43
N SER A 93 1.43 18.27 -5.20
CA SER A 93 1.67 19.19 -6.32
C SER A 93 2.29 20.51 -5.90
N GLU A 94 1.86 21.08 -4.77
CA GLU A 94 2.45 22.31 -4.20
C GLU A 94 3.88 22.07 -3.75
N LEU A 95 4.15 20.96 -3.06
CA LEU A 95 5.48 20.57 -2.61
C LEU A 95 6.44 20.34 -3.78
N GLU A 96 5.97 19.68 -4.86
CA GLU A 96 6.77 19.47 -6.07
C GLU A 96 7.14 20.79 -6.76
N LYS A 97 6.19 21.72 -6.89
CA LYS A 97 6.44 23.05 -7.43
C LYS A 97 7.40 23.87 -6.57
N LYS A 98 7.27 23.77 -5.26
CA LYS A 98 8.16 24.43 -4.31
C LYS A 98 9.60 23.94 -4.45
N VAL A 99 9.84 22.64 -4.53
CA VAL A 99 11.17 22.06 -4.77
C VAL A 99 11.76 22.57 -6.09
N GLU A 100 10.98 22.55 -7.16
CA GLU A 100 11.42 23.03 -8.47
C GLU A 100 11.82 24.52 -8.43
N ALA A 101 10.97 25.37 -7.84
CA ALA A 101 11.24 26.79 -7.71
C ALA A 101 12.49 27.08 -6.86
N GLU A 102 12.68 26.36 -5.77
CA GLU A 102 13.84 26.53 -4.89
C GLU A 102 15.13 26.03 -5.54
N LYS A 103 15.10 24.92 -6.27
CA LYS A 103 16.25 24.45 -7.07
C LYS A 103 16.64 25.46 -8.15
N ASN A 104 15.69 26.06 -8.83
CA ASN A 104 15.93 27.11 -9.80
C ASN A 104 16.54 28.38 -9.13
N ALA A 105 16.07 28.74 -7.94
CA ALA A 105 16.63 29.85 -7.19
C ALA A 105 18.11 29.60 -6.80
N VAL A 106 18.44 28.40 -6.33
CA VAL A 106 19.83 28.00 -6.05
C VAL A 106 20.72 28.13 -7.29
N ASN A 107 20.26 27.62 -8.42
CA ASN A 107 20.98 27.69 -9.69
C ASN A 107 21.20 29.14 -10.13
N ASN A 108 20.22 30.00 -9.95
CA ASN A 108 20.35 31.45 -10.27
C ASN A 108 21.35 32.15 -9.37
N PHE A 109 21.44 31.83 -8.08
CA PHE A 109 22.44 32.37 -7.18
C PHE A 109 23.86 31.96 -7.55
N THR A 110 24.08 30.77 -8.05
CA THR A 110 25.39 30.25 -8.44
C THR A 110 25.90 30.81 -9.77
N THR A 111 25.01 31.32 -10.65
CA THR A 111 25.32 31.76 -12.01
C THR A 111 25.45 33.27 -12.14
N LYS A 112 24.92 34.11 -11.20
CA LYS A 112 25.02 35.57 -11.23
C LYS A 112 26.19 36.05 -10.40
N GLY A 113 27.33 36.28 -11.04
CA GLY A 113 28.44 37.03 -10.45
C GLY A 113 28.09 38.51 -10.33
N ALA A 114 28.27 39.09 -9.14
CA ALA A 114 28.22 40.55 -8.96
C ALA A 114 29.56 41.17 -9.31
N SER A 115 29.54 42.20 -10.14
CA SER A 115 30.71 42.98 -10.48
C SER A 115 30.79 44.18 -9.53
N VAL A 116 31.84 44.23 -8.72
CA VAL A 116 32.12 45.34 -7.80
C VAL A 116 33.52 45.87 -8.09
N SER A 117 33.68 47.19 -8.18
CA SER A 117 34.96 47.84 -8.40
C SER A 117 35.27 48.91 -7.34
N GLY A 118 36.55 49.12 -7.03
CA GLY A 118 37.04 50.12 -6.09
C GLY A 118 37.72 49.55 -4.86
N ASP A 119 38.19 50.43 -3.92
CA ASP A 119 38.97 50.05 -2.75
C ASP A 119 38.20 49.16 -1.73
N TYR A 120 36.90 49.21 -1.77
CA TYR A 120 36.05 48.39 -0.92
C TYR A 120 35.55 47.10 -1.63
N ALA A 121 36.05 46.84 -2.82
CA ALA A 121 35.58 45.69 -3.63
C ALA A 121 35.75 44.38 -2.91
N ALA A 122 36.87 44.13 -2.26
CA ALA A 122 37.13 42.89 -1.56
C ALA A 122 36.17 42.65 -0.37
N VAL A 123 35.88 43.69 0.41
CA VAL A 123 34.94 43.60 1.54
C VAL A 123 33.51 43.41 1.05
N ALA A 124 33.13 44.15 0.02
CA ALA A 124 31.81 44.03 -0.58
C ALA A 124 31.57 42.62 -1.21
N VAL A 125 32.59 42.10 -1.91
CA VAL A 125 32.55 40.75 -2.47
C VAL A 125 32.45 39.68 -1.39
N ASN A 126 33.25 39.80 -0.30
CA ASN A 126 33.19 38.88 0.82
C ASN A 126 31.82 38.89 1.52
N ASN A 127 31.25 40.07 1.77
CA ASN A 127 29.93 40.22 2.38
C ASN A 127 28.82 39.66 1.47
N LEU A 128 28.90 39.91 0.17
CA LEU A 128 27.95 39.37 -0.82
C LEU A 128 28.07 37.87 -0.91
N THR A 129 29.29 37.32 -0.95
CA THR A 129 29.53 35.87 -0.98
C THR A 129 29.00 35.19 0.27
N ALA A 130 29.24 35.77 1.47
CA ALA A 130 28.72 35.26 2.72
C ALA A 130 27.17 35.26 2.75
N SER A 131 26.55 36.34 2.29
CA SER A 131 25.10 36.49 2.19
C SER A 131 24.50 35.47 1.21
N VAL A 132 25.07 35.30 0.03
CA VAL A 132 24.65 34.31 -0.97
C VAL A 132 24.82 32.89 -0.44
N THR A 133 25.93 32.58 0.22
CA THR A 133 26.18 31.24 0.82
C THR A 133 25.15 30.92 1.90
N MET A 134 24.83 31.89 2.79
CA MET A 134 23.81 31.68 3.82
C MET A 134 22.42 31.52 3.24
N SER A 135 22.02 32.32 2.26
CA SER A 135 20.74 32.19 1.57
C SER A 135 20.63 30.87 0.85
N THR A 136 21.68 30.42 0.17
CA THR A 136 21.75 29.11 -0.50
C THR A 136 21.62 27.99 0.49
N ARG A 137 22.28 28.04 1.64
CA ARG A 137 22.17 27.01 2.69
C ARG A 137 20.74 26.91 3.22
N ASN A 138 20.07 28.01 3.50
CA ASN A 138 18.70 28.04 3.98
C ASN A 138 17.73 27.45 2.96
N ILE A 139 17.91 27.73 1.67
CA ILE A 139 17.11 27.14 0.59
C ILE A 139 17.36 25.63 0.47
N VAL A 140 18.61 25.19 0.54
CA VAL A 140 18.98 23.77 0.48
C VAL A 140 18.36 23.01 1.65
N ASP A 141 18.40 23.57 2.87
CA ASP A 141 17.77 22.96 4.04
C ASP A 141 16.24 22.86 3.87
N ASP A 142 15.60 23.89 3.33
CA ASP A 142 14.16 23.88 3.04
C ASP A 142 13.78 22.88 1.93
N ILE A 143 14.60 22.76 0.88
CA ILE A 143 14.46 21.72 -0.15
C ILE A 143 14.49 20.33 0.52
N GLY A 144 15.43 20.07 1.42
CA GLY A 144 15.55 18.81 2.13
C GLY A 144 14.30 18.46 2.94
N LEU A 145 13.72 19.44 3.64
CA LEU A 145 12.47 19.26 4.39
C LEU A 145 11.28 18.98 3.46
N THR A 146 11.19 19.70 2.35
CA THR A 146 10.13 19.53 1.37
C THR A 146 10.21 18.16 0.68
N GLU A 147 11.40 17.73 0.28
CA GLU A 147 11.65 16.41 -0.29
C GLU A 147 11.34 15.29 0.69
N LYS A 148 11.62 15.49 1.98
CA LYS A 148 11.23 14.54 3.04
C LYS A 148 9.72 14.36 3.12
N LYS A 149 8.96 15.46 3.08
CA LYS A 149 7.48 15.39 3.03
C LYS A 149 7.00 14.64 1.81
N LEU A 150 7.53 14.91 0.64
CA LEU A 150 7.22 14.21 -0.61
C LEU A 150 7.53 12.71 -0.52
N SER A 151 8.66 12.34 0.06
CA SER A 151 9.05 10.94 0.27
C SER A 151 8.09 10.22 1.20
N ILE A 152 7.62 10.87 2.26
CA ILE A 152 6.61 10.31 3.16
C ILE A 152 5.31 10.05 2.42
N LEU A 153 4.82 11.02 1.65
CA LEU A 153 3.59 10.86 0.87
C LEU A 153 3.72 9.75 -0.18
N LYS A 154 4.81 9.74 -0.92
CA LYS A 154 5.10 8.72 -1.94
C LYS A 154 5.14 7.33 -1.34
N SER A 155 5.75 7.18 -0.16
CA SER A 155 5.78 5.93 0.61
C SER A 155 4.37 5.43 0.96
N ARG A 156 3.48 6.33 1.36
CA ARG A 156 2.08 5.97 1.68
C ARG A 156 1.29 5.55 0.45
N TYR A 157 1.49 6.21 -0.68
CA TYR A 157 0.87 5.80 -1.94
C TYR A 157 1.41 4.46 -2.43
N TYR A 158 2.69 4.22 -2.28
CA TYR A 158 3.33 2.94 -2.56
C TYR A 158 2.76 1.80 -1.72
N ASP A 159 2.67 2.00 -0.41
CA ASP A 159 2.09 1.01 0.52
C ASP A 159 0.64 0.68 0.15
N TYR A 160 -0.15 1.69 -0.20
CA TYR A 160 -1.51 1.49 -0.67
C TYR A 160 -1.57 0.66 -1.95
N ALA A 161 -0.73 0.98 -2.91
CA ALA A 161 -0.66 0.25 -4.18
C ALA A 161 -0.27 -1.22 -3.99
N LEU A 162 0.75 -1.49 -3.17
CA LEU A 162 1.16 -2.86 -2.83
C LEU A 162 0.04 -3.64 -2.16
N LYS A 163 -0.64 -3.03 -1.20
CA LYS A 163 -1.78 -3.65 -0.52
C LYS A 163 -2.89 -4.03 -1.50
N LYS A 164 -3.22 -3.13 -2.43
CA LYS A 164 -4.25 -3.40 -3.43
C LYS A 164 -3.81 -4.43 -4.48
N GLN A 165 -2.55 -4.43 -4.87
CA GLN A 165 -2.01 -5.46 -5.75
C GLN A 165 -2.17 -6.86 -5.13
N ILE A 166 -1.88 -6.97 -3.84
CA ILE A 166 -2.05 -8.22 -3.10
C ILE A 166 -3.53 -8.63 -3.05
N GLU A 167 -4.42 -7.71 -2.71
CA GLU A 167 -5.86 -7.97 -2.65
C GLU A 167 -6.44 -8.44 -4.00
N ILE A 168 -6.03 -7.81 -5.10
CA ILE A 168 -6.49 -8.18 -6.45
C ILE A 168 -5.91 -9.52 -6.89
N SER A 169 -4.61 -9.72 -6.72
CA SER A 169 -3.97 -11.01 -7.04
C SER A 169 -4.62 -12.17 -6.31
N PHE A 170 -4.99 -11.91 -5.09
CA PHE A 170 -5.69 -12.77 -4.20
C PHE A 170 -7.08 -13.12 -4.70
N GLY A 171 -7.89 -12.12 -5.04
CA GLY A 171 -9.22 -12.33 -5.60
C GLY A 171 -9.18 -13.17 -6.88
N ASN A 172 -8.20 -12.98 -7.74
CA ASN A 172 -8.04 -13.72 -8.99
C ASN A 172 -7.71 -15.20 -8.75
N VAL A 173 -6.73 -15.50 -7.89
CA VAL A 173 -6.38 -16.90 -7.55
C VAL A 173 -7.55 -17.61 -6.92
N ALA A 174 -8.23 -16.94 -6.03
CA ALA A 174 -9.34 -17.50 -5.31
C ALA A 174 -10.56 -17.76 -6.20
N THR A 175 -10.89 -16.84 -7.09
CA THR A 175 -11.96 -17.04 -8.08
C THR A 175 -11.66 -18.26 -8.96
N THR A 176 -10.41 -18.45 -9.36
CA THR A 176 -9.99 -19.62 -10.15
C THR A 176 -10.14 -20.91 -9.36
N VAL A 177 -9.64 -20.96 -8.13
CA VAL A 177 -9.75 -22.12 -7.25
C VAL A 177 -11.22 -22.46 -6.99
N PHE A 178 -12.05 -21.47 -6.70
CA PHE A 178 -13.47 -21.67 -6.48
C PHE A 178 -14.23 -22.11 -7.72
N SER A 179 -13.89 -21.58 -8.88
CA SER A 179 -14.49 -21.97 -10.15
C SER A 179 -14.21 -23.44 -10.43
N GLU A 180 -12.98 -23.90 -10.22
CA GLU A 180 -12.62 -25.32 -10.38
C GLU A 180 -13.34 -26.22 -9.38
N TYR A 181 -13.50 -25.79 -8.13
CA TYR A 181 -14.21 -26.57 -7.12
C TYR A 181 -15.73 -26.54 -7.28
N ARG A 182 -16.31 -25.42 -7.72
CA ARG A 182 -17.75 -25.34 -8.02
C ARG A 182 -18.19 -26.32 -9.10
N THR A 183 -17.34 -26.60 -10.07
CA THR A 183 -17.65 -27.58 -11.11
C THR A 183 -17.52 -29.04 -10.65
N ARG A 184 -16.77 -29.28 -9.57
CA ARG A 184 -16.52 -30.62 -9.04
C ARG A 184 -17.39 -30.99 -7.84
N VAL A 185 -17.82 -30.05 -7.04
CA VAL A 185 -18.53 -30.28 -5.77
C VAL A 185 -19.71 -29.32 -5.65
N GLU A 186 -20.88 -29.77 -6.07
CA GLU A 186 -22.12 -29.04 -5.86
C GLU A 186 -22.43 -28.85 -4.37
N ASN A 187 -22.74 -27.61 -3.97
CA ASN A 187 -23.45 -27.20 -2.75
C ASN A 187 -22.72 -27.08 -1.41
N GLU A 188 -21.61 -27.75 -1.12
CA GLU A 188 -21.01 -27.60 0.22
C GLU A 188 -20.01 -26.46 0.33
N PHE A 189 -19.30 -26.14 -0.75
CA PHE A 189 -18.45 -24.94 -0.81
C PHE A 189 -19.23 -23.63 -0.93
N SER A 190 -20.48 -23.68 -1.39
CA SER A 190 -21.33 -22.48 -1.44
C SER A 190 -21.72 -21.96 -0.06
N LYS A 191 -21.58 -22.77 0.99
CA LYS A 191 -21.83 -22.39 2.39
C LYS A 191 -20.64 -21.71 3.07
N LEU A 192 -19.45 -21.85 2.49
CA LEU A 192 -18.29 -21.07 2.90
C LEU A 192 -18.40 -19.68 2.30
N SER A 193 -18.30 -18.65 3.11
CA SER A 193 -18.27 -17.31 2.56
C SER A 193 -17.12 -17.24 1.57
N LYS A 194 -17.44 -17.03 0.30
CA LYS A 194 -16.46 -16.88 -0.79
C LYS A 194 -15.35 -15.90 -0.42
N GLU A 195 -15.69 -14.90 0.38
CA GLU A 195 -14.79 -13.88 0.85
C GLU A 195 -13.64 -14.41 1.70
N ILE A 196 -13.87 -15.40 2.54
CA ILE A 196 -12.87 -15.89 3.50
C ILE A 196 -11.84 -16.75 2.79
N LEU A 197 -12.26 -17.70 1.99
CA LEU A 197 -11.34 -18.54 1.21
C LEU A 197 -10.62 -17.72 0.13
N LEU A 198 -11.28 -16.71 -0.42
CA LEU A 198 -10.71 -15.79 -1.39
C LEU A 198 -9.56 -14.97 -0.82
N LYS A 199 -9.64 -14.55 0.42
CA LYS A 199 -8.62 -13.71 1.05
C LYS A 199 -7.36 -14.46 1.48
N LEU A 200 -7.36 -15.75 1.52
CA LEU A 200 -6.35 -16.51 2.24
C LEU A 200 -5.18 -17.05 1.42
N GLN A 201 -5.41 -17.58 0.25
CA GLN A 201 -4.36 -18.31 -0.46
C GLN A 201 -3.31 -17.41 -1.13
N ALA A 202 -3.74 -16.27 -1.63
CA ALA A 202 -2.82 -15.35 -2.31
C ALA A 202 -1.98 -14.50 -1.35
N ILE A 203 -2.44 -14.28 -0.14
CA ILE A 203 -1.65 -13.60 0.89
C ILE A 203 -0.42 -14.44 1.24
N GLU A 204 -0.57 -15.75 1.36
CA GLU A 204 0.55 -16.59 1.76
C GLU A 204 1.57 -16.79 0.65
N ASP A 205 1.14 -16.86 -0.59
CA ASP A 205 2.06 -16.98 -1.72
C ASP A 205 2.95 -15.74 -1.90
N LYS A 206 2.51 -14.58 -1.41
CA LYS A 206 3.28 -13.32 -1.45
C LYS A 206 4.04 -12.98 -0.17
N ILE A 207 3.65 -13.50 1.00
CA ILE A 207 4.40 -13.31 2.25
C ILE A 207 5.83 -13.87 2.15
N GLY A 208 6.07 -14.88 1.31
CA GLY A 208 7.37 -15.49 1.11
C GLY A 208 8.38 -14.62 0.35
N SER A 209 7.97 -13.52 -0.27
CA SER A 209 8.82 -12.76 -1.17
C SER A 209 9.17 -11.34 -0.71
N ASP A 210 8.38 -10.68 0.17
CA ASP A 210 8.59 -9.28 0.52
C ASP A 210 8.30 -8.95 1.99
N ASN A 211 8.81 -7.79 2.42
CA ASN A 211 8.84 -7.28 3.77
C ASN A 211 7.52 -7.51 4.56
N PRO A 212 7.53 -8.41 5.58
CA PRO A 212 6.31 -8.78 6.32
C PRO A 212 5.68 -7.63 7.11
N GLU A 213 6.42 -6.58 7.40
CA GLU A 213 5.94 -5.44 8.20
C GLU A 213 4.91 -4.59 7.46
N LEU A 214 5.00 -4.52 6.13
CA LEU A 214 4.05 -3.78 5.28
C LEU A 214 2.66 -4.41 5.23
N TYR A 215 2.56 -5.68 5.57
CA TYR A 215 1.32 -6.46 5.44
C TYR A 215 0.65 -6.78 6.78
N SER A 216 1.16 -6.22 7.89
CA SER A 216 1.05 -6.82 9.21
C SER A 216 -0.36 -7.02 9.78
N GLN A 217 -1.27 -6.06 9.68
CA GLN A 217 -2.58 -6.20 10.36
C GLN A 217 -3.66 -6.88 9.52
N ALA A 218 -3.83 -6.47 8.26
CA ALA A 218 -4.83 -7.05 7.37
C ALA A 218 -4.50 -8.51 7.05
N LEU A 219 -3.21 -8.83 6.87
CA LEU A 219 -2.71 -10.17 6.64
C LEU A 219 -2.86 -11.08 7.84
N THR A 220 -2.55 -10.59 9.04
CA THR A 220 -2.72 -11.34 10.27
C THR A 220 -4.19 -11.70 10.50
N THR A 221 -5.10 -10.78 10.24
CA THR A 221 -6.54 -11.02 10.36
C THR A 221 -7.02 -12.04 9.32
N CYS A 222 -6.59 -11.91 8.08
CA CYS A 222 -6.91 -12.86 7.03
C CYS A 222 -6.34 -14.26 7.32
N ARG A 223 -5.09 -14.34 7.76
CA ARG A 223 -4.47 -15.61 8.14
C ARG A 223 -5.20 -16.30 9.28
N ARG A 224 -5.61 -15.56 10.28
CA ARG A 224 -6.39 -16.09 11.40
C ARG A 224 -7.74 -16.65 10.94
N LEU A 225 -8.45 -15.92 10.09
CA LEU A 225 -9.69 -16.38 9.49
C LEU A 225 -9.51 -17.67 8.68
N PHE A 226 -8.37 -17.82 8.02
CA PHE A 226 -8.02 -19.04 7.29
C PHE A 226 -7.79 -20.25 8.17
N GLU A 227 -6.98 -20.05 9.16
CA GLU A 227 -6.68 -21.09 10.12
C GLU A 227 -7.96 -21.58 10.81
N GLU A 228 -8.84 -20.67 11.21
CA GLU A 228 -10.14 -21.00 11.80
C GLU A 228 -11.04 -21.75 10.82
N THR A 229 -11.16 -21.28 9.60
CA THR A 229 -11.99 -21.93 8.57
C THR A 229 -11.46 -23.31 8.19
N ALA A 230 -10.14 -23.44 8.03
CA ALA A 230 -9.52 -24.74 7.74
C ALA A 230 -9.74 -25.75 8.87
N LYS A 231 -9.62 -25.28 10.12
CA LYS A 231 -9.89 -26.10 11.30
C LYS A 231 -11.35 -26.58 11.35
N GLU A 232 -12.29 -25.67 11.17
CA GLU A 232 -13.72 -26.02 11.16
C GLU A 232 -14.07 -27.02 10.06
N LEU A 233 -13.56 -26.82 8.86
CA LEU A 233 -13.77 -27.74 7.74
C LEU A 233 -13.13 -29.09 7.96
N PHE A 234 -11.92 -29.11 8.48
CA PHE A 234 -11.22 -30.34 8.76
C PHE A 234 -11.95 -31.15 9.84
N GLU A 235 -12.41 -30.54 10.91
CA GLU A 235 -13.24 -31.18 11.94
C GLU A 235 -14.57 -31.70 11.38
N LYS A 236 -15.18 -30.96 10.47
CA LYS A 236 -16.44 -31.37 9.83
C LYS A 236 -16.27 -32.60 8.95
N TYR A 237 -15.22 -32.68 8.17
CA TYR A 237 -15.00 -33.76 7.21
C TYR A 237 -14.15 -34.91 7.74
N PHE A 238 -13.40 -34.70 8.79
CA PHE A 238 -12.58 -35.69 9.48
C PHE A 238 -12.84 -35.65 11.00
N PRO A 239 -14.08 -35.94 11.43
CA PRO A 239 -14.44 -35.87 12.85
C PRO A 239 -13.60 -36.86 13.66
N GLY A 240 -12.96 -36.34 14.75
CA GLY A 240 -12.15 -37.15 15.63
C GLY A 240 -10.80 -37.59 15.06
N TYR A 241 -10.29 -36.91 14.03
CA TYR A 241 -8.98 -37.22 13.44
C TYR A 241 -7.87 -36.77 14.37
N GLU A 242 -7.11 -37.68 14.95
CA GLU A 242 -6.06 -37.42 15.94
C GLU A 242 -4.64 -37.57 15.36
N GLU A 243 -4.50 -38.12 14.15
CA GLU A 243 -3.20 -38.31 13.53
C GLU A 243 -2.60 -36.97 13.02
N LYS A 244 -1.29 -36.82 13.15
CA LYS A 244 -0.59 -35.62 12.65
C LYS A 244 -0.48 -35.59 11.14
N LYS A 245 -0.45 -36.74 10.51
CA LYS A 245 -0.23 -36.87 9.06
C LYS A 245 -1.44 -37.45 8.35
N TYR A 246 -1.69 -36.89 7.19
CA TYR A 246 -2.69 -37.38 6.24
C TYR A 246 -2.00 -37.86 4.97
N LYS A 247 -2.34 -39.04 4.51
CA LYS A 247 -1.82 -39.61 3.26
C LYS A 247 -2.74 -39.22 2.10
N THR A 248 -2.21 -38.46 1.16
CA THR A 248 -2.95 -38.06 -0.04
C THR A 248 -3.11 -39.26 -0.99
N LYS A 249 -4.02 -39.15 -1.95
CA LYS A 249 -4.22 -40.17 -3.00
C LYS A 249 -2.97 -40.47 -3.81
N SER A 250 -2.09 -39.43 -3.98
CA SER A 250 -0.81 -39.62 -4.65
C SER A 250 0.25 -40.33 -3.80
N GLY A 251 -0.09 -40.68 -2.56
CA GLY A 251 0.82 -41.30 -1.60
C GLY A 251 1.71 -40.36 -0.80
N LYS A 252 1.58 -39.06 -0.99
CA LYS A 252 2.33 -38.05 -0.22
C LYS A 252 1.71 -37.88 1.17
N GLU A 253 2.55 -37.91 2.19
CA GLU A 253 2.13 -37.57 3.55
C GLU A 253 2.25 -36.06 3.80
N ILE A 254 1.17 -35.46 4.28
CA ILE A 254 1.10 -34.05 4.63
C ILE A 254 0.74 -33.89 6.11
N ASP A 255 1.35 -32.91 6.79
CA ASP A 255 1.08 -32.61 8.18
C ASP A 255 -0.21 -31.79 8.29
N VAL A 256 -1.21 -32.35 8.93
CA VAL A 256 -2.52 -31.72 9.17
C VAL A 256 -2.71 -31.30 10.63
N SER A 257 -1.65 -31.35 11.43
CA SER A 257 -1.69 -30.91 12.83
C SER A 257 -1.52 -29.37 12.96
N GLY A 258 -1.93 -28.85 14.11
CA GLY A 258 -1.67 -27.47 14.49
C GLY A 258 -2.16 -26.44 13.45
N GLU A 259 -1.26 -25.54 13.06
CA GLU A 259 -1.54 -24.43 12.15
C GLU A 259 -1.33 -24.74 10.65
N HIS A 260 -1.14 -25.99 10.29
CA HIS A 260 -0.95 -26.41 8.89
C HIS A 260 -2.26 -26.36 8.09
N TYR A 261 -2.86 -25.19 7.99
CA TYR A 261 -4.17 -25.00 7.40
C TYR A 261 -4.22 -25.33 5.89
N LYS A 262 -3.16 -25.08 5.13
CA LYS A 262 -3.08 -25.46 3.72
C LYS A 262 -3.23 -26.96 3.54
N ASN A 263 -2.55 -27.73 4.38
CA ASN A 263 -2.61 -29.18 4.34
C ASN A 263 -3.99 -29.68 4.77
N LYS A 264 -4.60 -29.07 5.77
CA LYS A 264 -5.98 -29.37 6.18
C LYS A 264 -6.96 -29.12 5.04
N LEU A 265 -6.86 -27.98 4.36
CA LEU A 265 -7.71 -27.66 3.22
C LEU A 265 -7.48 -28.64 2.06
N SER A 266 -6.24 -29.02 1.77
CA SER A 266 -5.92 -29.99 0.75
C SER A 266 -6.55 -31.37 1.03
N ALA A 267 -6.50 -31.80 2.28
CA ALA A 267 -7.15 -33.05 2.70
C ALA A 267 -8.69 -33.00 2.57
N VAL A 268 -9.29 -31.89 2.98
CA VAL A 268 -10.75 -31.67 2.84
C VAL A 268 -11.16 -31.68 1.38
N ILE A 269 -10.42 -31.00 0.54
CA ILE A 269 -10.67 -30.95 -0.90
C ILE A 269 -10.61 -32.33 -1.52
N GLU A 270 -9.60 -33.09 -1.22
CA GLU A 270 -9.42 -34.43 -1.72
C GLU A 270 -10.58 -35.34 -1.28
N LYS A 271 -11.03 -35.23 -0.05
CA LYS A 271 -12.20 -35.94 0.46
C LYS A 271 -13.51 -35.58 -0.24
N LEU A 272 -13.67 -34.30 -0.56
CA LEU A 272 -14.85 -33.81 -1.30
C LEU A 272 -14.83 -34.28 -2.75
N GLU A 273 -13.68 -34.36 -3.39
CA GLU A 273 -13.54 -34.94 -4.74
C GLU A 273 -13.97 -36.39 -4.79
N ASP A 274 -13.73 -37.18 -3.74
CA ASP A 274 -14.17 -38.58 -3.67
C ASP A 274 -15.68 -38.74 -3.56
N LYS A 275 -16.38 -37.73 -3.06
CA LYS A 275 -17.86 -37.75 -2.94
C LYS A 275 -18.58 -37.28 -4.20
N SER A 276 -17.85 -36.69 -5.16
CA SER A 276 -18.42 -36.27 -6.45
C SER A 276 -18.68 -37.52 -7.31
N PRO A 277 -19.90 -37.73 -7.86
CA PRO A 277 -20.13 -38.80 -8.81
C PRO A 277 -19.21 -38.59 -10.02
N SER A 278 -18.38 -39.59 -10.31
CA SER A 278 -17.60 -39.61 -11.54
C SER A 278 -18.58 -39.50 -12.71
N LYS A 279 -18.45 -38.47 -13.52
CA LYS A 279 -19.15 -38.41 -14.80
C LYS A 279 -18.59 -39.54 -15.67
N SER A 280 -19.30 -40.64 -15.71
CA SER A 280 -19.11 -41.67 -16.72
C SER A 280 -19.50 -41.15 -18.09
#